data_1e8c18baaf3f39c477aefb6a70757c9b
#
_entry.id   1e8c18baaf3f39c477aefb6a70757c9b
#
_cell.length_a   1.000
_cell.length_b   1.000
_cell.length_c   1.000
_cell.angle_alpha   90.00
_cell.angle_beta   90.00
_cell.angle_gamma   90.00
#
_symmetry.space_group_name_H-M   'P 1'
#
loop_
_entity.id
_entity.type
_entity.pdbx_description
1 polymer ?
#
loop_
_entity_poly.entity_id
_entity_poly.type
_entity_poly.pdbx_seq_one_letter_code
_entity_poly.pdbx_strand_id
1 'polypeptide(L)'
;MLQVAVCDDEVWCLDRTVQILRGALGEIPYNIQTFQSADAVLIALEEKCYHPDIAVLDIRMADVDGIALAKEVNRLAPACRVIFLSSYAGYLMDAYEAEHIYYVLKSDEAARLPVALHKALGALSTEKTLTLRRGGSYQRVGLDTVLYLERSLHKTIVHTTDGTLETTQSPQALLESGHAEADFIRCHQSYWVNCRAIVGMEHETFCLSDGTRVPISRSYRKNAREAFFRLLAGRSAQMDAQLDGDLAAEGACNGV
;
A
#
# COMPACT_ATOMS: atom_id res chain seq x y z
N MET A 1 -8.62 -7.08 -2.55
CA MET A 1 -8.32 -7.89 -1.34
C MET A 1 -6.82 -8.07 -1.31
N LEU A 2 -6.17 -7.64 -0.22
CA LEU A 2 -4.71 -7.70 -0.06
C LEU A 2 -4.25 -9.16 -0.02
N GLN A 3 -3.25 -9.52 -0.82
CA GLN A 3 -2.65 -10.84 -0.84
C GLN A 3 -1.32 -10.82 -0.08
N VAL A 4 -1.20 -11.61 0.97
CA VAL A 4 0.01 -11.68 1.79
C VAL A 4 0.57 -13.09 1.78
N ALA A 5 1.83 -13.24 1.37
CA ALA A 5 2.58 -14.48 1.50
C ALA A 5 3.40 -14.46 2.79
N VAL A 6 3.44 -15.55 3.51
CA VAL A 6 4.35 -15.75 4.65
C VAL A 6 5.12 -17.05 4.43
N CYS A 7 6.45 -16.98 4.41
CA CYS A 7 7.31 -18.15 4.21
C CYS A 7 8.30 -18.32 5.37
N ASP A 8 8.23 -19.46 6.03
CA ASP A 8 9.10 -19.87 7.14
C ASP A 8 9.04 -21.41 7.23
N ASP A 9 10.15 -22.11 7.40
CA ASP A 9 10.17 -23.58 7.51
C ASP A 9 9.65 -24.09 8.86
N GLU A 10 9.57 -23.21 9.86
CA GLU A 10 9.03 -23.53 11.19
C GLU A 10 7.54 -23.16 11.31
N VAL A 11 6.66 -24.15 11.45
CA VAL A 11 5.20 -23.96 11.53
C VAL A 11 4.78 -23.01 12.65
N TRP A 12 5.45 -23.09 13.83
CA TRP A 12 5.12 -22.20 14.94
C TRP A 12 5.48 -20.72 14.66
N CYS A 13 6.53 -20.48 13.84
CA CYS A 13 6.86 -19.15 13.37
C CYS A 13 5.77 -18.61 12.42
N LEU A 14 5.33 -19.45 11.47
CA LEU A 14 4.21 -19.10 10.56
C LEU A 14 2.96 -18.69 11.34
N ASP A 15 2.54 -19.51 12.31
CA ASP A 15 1.34 -19.24 13.10
C ASP A 15 1.46 -17.91 13.87
N ARG A 16 2.61 -17.67 14.48
CA ARG A 16 2.89 -16.44 15.23
C ARG A 16 2.88 -15.22 14.32
N THR A 17 3.59 -15.27 13.21
CA THR A 17 3.64 -14.20 12.21
C THR A 17 2.24 -13.89 11.67
N VAL A 18 1.45 -14.91 11.34
CA VAL A 18 0.06 -14.74 10.88
C VAL A 18 -0.82 -14.08 11.95
N GLN A 19 -0.67 -14.44 13.22
CA GLN A 19 -1.42 -13.80 14.30
C GLN A 19 -1.11 -12.30 14.41
N ILE A 20 0.16 -11.92 14.35
CA ILE A 20 0.60 -10.52 14.40
C ILE A 20 0.06 -9.75 13.19
N LEU A 21 0.19 -10.31 11.97
CA LEU A 21 -0.31 -9.70 10.75
C LEU A 21 -1.83 -9.47 10.79
N ARG A 22 -2.61 -10.47 11.26
CA ARG A 22 -4.07 -10.36 11.43
C ARG A 22 -4.44 -9.22 12.37
N GLY A 23 -3.75 -9.11 13.50
CA GLY A 23 -3.96 -8.02 14.46
C GLY A 23 -3.67 -6.64 13.85
N ALA A 24 -2.60 -6.54 13.05
CA ALA A 24 -2.18 -5.28 12.45
C ALA A 24 -3.00 -4.87 11.21
N LEU A 25 -3.56 -5.83 10.46
CA LEU A 25 -4.41 -5.56 9.28
C LEU A 25 -5.80 -5.04 9.64
N GLY A 26 -6.34 -5.39 10.82
CA GLY A 26 -7.64 -4.94 11.29
C GLY A 26 -8.77 -5.23 10.31
N GLU A 27 -9.47 -4.19 9.84
CA GLU A 27 -10.62 -4.29 8.92
C GLU A 27 -10.23 -4.34 7.42
N ILE A 28 -8.94 -4.27 7.09
CA ILE A 28 -8.49 -4.36 5.68
C ILE A 28 -8.83 -5.74 5.15
N PRO A 29 -9.57 -5.90 4.03
CA PRO A 29 -9.84 -7.21 3.45
C PRO A 29 -8.54 -7.85 2.93
N TYR A 30 -8.15 -8.99 3.52
CA TYR A 30 -6.91 -9.69 3.19
C TYR A 30 -7.11 -11.19 2.98
N ASN A 31 -6.12 -11.79 2.31
CA ASN A 31 -5.90 -13.23 2.25
C ASN A 31 -4.42 -13.48 2.58
N ILE A 32 -4.15 -14.28 3.63
CA ILE A 32 -2.80 -14.68 4.01
C ILE A 32 -2.60 -16.13 3.61
N GLN A 33 -1.59 -16.39 2.79
CA GLN A 33 -1.17 -17.72 2.40
C GLN A 33 0.21 -18.03 3.00
N THR A 34 0.33 -19.19 3.64
CA THR A 34 1.56 -19.64 4.31
C THR A 34 2.27 -20.71 3.50
N PHE A 35 3.60 -20.66 3.50
CA PHE A 35 4.47 -21.56 2.79
C PHE A 35 5.58 -22.04 3.72
N GLN A 36 5.93 -23.32 3.68
CA GLN A 36 6.98 -23.92 4.50
C GLN A 36 8.30 -24.10 3.74
N SER A 37 8.37 -23.69 2.48
CA SER A 37 9.59 -23.74 1.67
C SER A 37 9.59 -22.68 0.60
N ALA A 38 10.80 -22.30 0.16
CA ALA A 38 10.98 -21.37 -0.96
C ALA A 38 10.36 -21.92 -2.26
N ASP A 39 10.54 -23.21 -2.52
CA ASP A 39 10.01 -23.86 -3.73
C ASP A 39 8.48 -23.75 -3.80
N ALA A 40 7.78 -23.88 -2.66
CA ALA A 40 6.33 -23.75 -2.63
C ALA A 40 5.87 -22.31 -3.01
N VAL A 41 6.62 -21.28 -2.61
CA VAL A 41 6.37 -19.89 -3.03
C VAL A 41 6.60 -19.74 -4.52
N LEU A 42 7.73 -20.25 -5.04
CA LEU A 42 8.08 -20.11 -6.46
C LEU A 42 7.09 -20.82 -7.36
N ILE A 43 6.66 -22.04 -7.02
CA ILE A 43 5.61 -22.77 -7.75
C ILE A 43 4.31 -21.95 -7.77
N ALA A 44 3.90 -21.38 -6.64
CA ALA A 44 2.69 -20.57 -6.57
C ALA A 44 2.76 -19.32 -7.47
N LEU A 45 3.92 -18.67 -7.54
CA LEU A 45 4.16 -17.49 -8.40
C LEU A 45 4.22 -17.86 -9.89
N GLU A 46 4.90 -18.97 -10.25
CA GLU A 46 5.11 -19.40 -11.65
C GLU A 46 3.82 -19.89 -12.29
N GLU A 47 2.98 -20.63 -11.57
CA GLU A 47 1.67 -21.07 -12.06
C GLU A 47 0.70 -19.91 -12.31
N LYS A 48 1.12 -18.65 -12.00
CA LYS A 48 0.33 -17.42 -12.18
C LYS A 48 -1.01 -17.42 -11.46
N CYS A 49 -1.18 -18.34 -10.53
CA CYS A 49 -2.37 -18.42 -9.70
C CYS A 49 -2.29 -17.54 -8.47
N TYR A 50 -1.08 -17.09 -8.09
CA TYR A 50 -0.87 -16.31 -6.89
C TYR A 50 0.07 -15.13 -7.13
N HIS A 51 -0.40 -13.93 -6.81
CA HIS A 51 0.36 -12.69 -6.91
C HIS A 51 0.27 -11.95 -5.57
N PRO A 52 1.23 -12.15 -4.67
CA PRO A 52 1.22 -11.47 -3.39
C PRO A 52 1.52 -9.98 -3.55
N ASP A 53 0.80 -9.15 -2.79
CA ASP A 53 1.11 -7.73 -2.63
C ASP A 53 2.25 -7.52 -1.63
N ILE A 54 2.30 -8.39 -0.59
CA ILE A 54 3.32 -8.38 0.45
C ILE A 54 3.82 -9.80 0.66
N ALA A 55 5.14 -9.98 0.76
CA ALA A 55 5.79 -11.22 1.14
C ALA A 55 6.61 -11.03 2.42
N VAL A 56 6.30 -11.79 3.47
CA VAL A 56 7.10 -11.88 4.70
C VAL A 56 7.91 -13.16 4.62
N LEU A 57 9.23 -13.04 4.52
CA LEU A 57 10.14 -14.14 4.22
C LEU A 57 11.16 -14.34 5.34
N ASP A 58 11.25 -15.56 5.89
CA ASP A 58 12.42 -15.91 6.71
C ASP A 58 13.67 -15.94 5.82
N ILE A 59 14.78 -15.48 6.35
CA ILE A 59 16.08 -15.53 5.66
C ILE A 59 16.70 -16.90 5.77
N ARG A 60 16.56 -17.57 6.92
CA ARG A 60 17.19 -18.87 7.18
C ARG A 60 16.17 -20.00 7.19
N MET A 61 16.00 -20.63 6.04
CA MET A 61 15.26 -21.86 5.87
C MET A 61 16.21 -23.01 5.57
N ALA A 62 15.80 -24.26 5.86
CA ALA A 62 16.67 -25.43 5.78
C ALA A 62 17.28 -25.65 4.37
N ASP A 63 16.54 -25.36 3.31
CA ASP A 63 16.86 -25.74 1.93
C ASP A 63 17.30 -24.57 1.05
N VAL A 64 16.88 -23.33 1.33
CA VAL A 64 17.13 -22.16 0.47
C VAL A 64 17.31 -20.90 1.31
N ASP A 65 18.27 -20.05 0.92
CA ASP A 65 18.43 -18.72 1.47
C ASP A 65 17.22 -17.83 1.08
N GLY A 66 16.54 -17.27 2.08
CA GLY A 66 15.39 -16.38 1.88
C GLY A 66 15.72 -15.12 1.07
N ILE A 67 17.01 -14.71 1.01
CA ILE A 67 17.46 -13.61 0.16
C ILE A 67 17.42 -14.04 -1.31
N ALA A 68 17.81 -15.27 -1.62
CA ALA A 68 17.68 -15.83 -2.98
C ALA A 68 16.20 -15.92 -3.38
N LEU A 69 15.32 -16.37 -2.48
CA LEU A 69 13.88 -16.36 -2.70
C LEU A 69 13.36 -14.94 -2.97
N ALA A 70 13.78 -13.94 -2.19
CA ALA A 70 13.36 -12.56 -2.38
C ALA A 70 13.75 -12.00 -3.76
N LYS A 71 14.95 -12.34 -4.26
CA LYS A 71 15.38 -11.97 -5.63
C LYS A 71 14.44 -12.54 -6.69
N GLU A 72 14.03 -13.80 -6.53
CA GLU A 72 13.07 -14.42 -7.46
C GLU A 72 11.66 -13.80 -7.33
N VAL A 73 11.21 -13.50 -6.11
CA VAL A 73 9.96 -12.76 -5.87
C VAL A 73 10.01 -11.39 -6.56
N ASN A 74 11.12 -10.63 -6.41
CA ASN A 74 11.29 -9.34 -7.08
C ASN A 74 11.24 -9.48 -8.61
N ARG A 75 11.78 -10.58 -9.17
CA ARG A 75 11.76 -10.84 -10.61
C ARG A 75 10.37 -11.24 -11.13
N LEU A 76 9.67 -12.14 -10.42
CA LEU A 76 8.39 -12.72 -10.84
C LEU A 76 7.19 -11.82 -10.49
N ALA A 77 7.29 -11.11 -9.37
CA ALA A 77 6.26 -10.21 -8.86
C ALA A 77 6.85 -8.86 -8.43
N PRO A 78 7.30 -8.00 -9.36
CA PRO A 78 8.03 -6.76 -9.05
C PRO A 78 7.22 -5.74 -8.23
N ALA A 79 5.89 -5.86 -8.22
CA ALA A 79 5.02 -5.03 -7.37
C ALA A 79 4.91 -5.56 -5.92
N CYS A 80 5.42 -6.76 -5.62
CA CYS A 80 5.38 -7.34 -4.29
C CYS A 80 6.36 -6.63 -3.34
N ARG A 81 5.90 -6.28 -2.15
CA ARG A 81 6.73 -5.67 -1.11
C ARG A 81 7.27 -6.73 -0.18
N VAL A 82 8.58 -6.94 -0.21
CA VAL A 82 9.26 -7.94 0.62
C VAL A 82 9.58 -7.37 1.99
N ILE A 83 9.25 -8.11 3.04
CA ILE A 83 9.66 -7.89 4.42
C ILE A 83 10.48 -9.12 4.84
N PHE A 84 11.72 -8.92 5.26
CA PHE A 84 12.50 -9.98 5.85
C PHE A 84 12.18 -10.14 7.33
N LEU A 85 12.09 -11.41 7.77
CA LEU A 85 11.97 -11.81 9.16
C LEU A 85 13.11 -12.76 9.48
N SER A 86 13.97 -12.46 10.45
CA SER A 86 15.16 -13.26 10.72
C SER A 86 15.49 -13.33 12.22
N SER A 87 16.04 -14.45 12.64
CA SER A 87 16.58 -14.60 13.99
C SER A 87 17.95 -13.93 14.19
N TYR A 88 18.62 -13.50 13.10
CA TYR A 88 20.01 -13.04 13.13
C TYR A 88 20.19 -11.68 12.48
N ALA A 89 20.80 -10.74 13.19
CA ALA A 89 21.15 -9.41 12.64
C ALA A 89 22.30 -9.45 11.61
N GLY A 90 23.08 -10.52 11.59
CA GLY A 90 24.26 -10.65 10.71
C GLY A 90 23.94 -10.66 9.22
N TYR A 91 22.70 -10.99 8.83
CA TYR A 91 22.26 -11.01 7.43
C TYR A 91 21.73 -9.65 6.92
N LEU A 92 21.79 -8.62 7.76
CA LEU A 92 21.28 -7.30 7.37
C LEU A 92 22.00 -6.74 6.12
N MET A 93 23.32 -6.97 6.01
CA MET A 93 24.09 -6.50 4.84
C MET A 93 23.74 -7.30 3.58
N ASP A 94 23.57 -8.62 3.72
CA ASP A 94 23.25 -9.50 2.59
C ASP A 94 21.81 -9.24 2.09
N ALA A 95 20.90 -8.82 2.98
CA ALA A 95 19.53 -8.48 2.63
C ALA A 95 19.44 -7.32 1.60
N TYR A 96 20.44 -6.42 1.54
CA TYR A 96 20.50 -5.36 0.52
C TYR A 96 20.71 -5.89 -0.91
N GLU A 97 21.02 -7.16 -1.10
CA GLU A 97 21.12 -7.77 -2.42
C GLU A 97 19.73 -8.01 -3.08
N ALA A 98 18.64 -7.94 -2.31
CA ALA A 98 17.27 -8.03 -2.80
C ALA A 98 16.48 -6.76 -2.46
N GLU A 99 15.55 -6.36 -3.33
CA GLU A 99 14.63 -5.27 -3.01
C GLU A 99 13.70 -5.68 -1.88
N HIS A 100 13.75 -4.95 -0.77
CA HIS A 100 12.90 -5.18 0.38
C HIS A 100 12.49 -3.85 1.03
N ILE A 101 11.36 -3.86 1.73
CA ILE A 101 10.84 -2.64 2.37
C ILE A 101 11.27 -2.52 3.82
N TYR A 102 11.48 -3.66 4.49
CA TYR A 102 11.85 -3.71 5.90
C TYR A 102 12.57 -5.01 6.26
N TYR A 103 13.40 -4.92 7.32
CA TYR A 103 14.06 -6.06 7.95
C TYR A 103 13.63 -6.12 9.42
N VAL A 104 13.08 -7.24 9.85
CA VAL A 104 12.56 -7.47 11.20
C VAL A 104 13.33 -8.59 11.86
N LEU A 105 13.82 -8.36 13.09
CA LEU A 105 14.34 -9.45 13.91
C LEU A 105 13.18 -10.21 14.56
N LYS A 106 13.21 -11.55 14.55
CA LYS A 106 12.19 -12.39 15.18
C LYS A 106 12.05 -12.11 16.70
N SER A 107 13.12 -11.63 17.37
CA SER A 107 13.06 -11.17 18.76
C SER A 107 12.13 -9.98 18.97
N ASP A 108 12.03 -9.09 17.97
CA ASP A 108 11.26 -7.84 18.01
C ASP A 108 10.01 -7.88 17.13
N GLU A 109 9.65 -9.07 16.64
CA GLU A 109 8.59 -9.30 15.67
C GLU A 109 7.26 -8.64 16.08
N ALA A 110 6.83 -8.83 17.33
CA ALA A 110 5.55 -8.29 17.80
C ALA A 110 5.47 -6.76 17.72
N ALA A 111 6.58 -6.05 17.92
CA ALA A 111 6.64 -4.59 17.86
C ALA A 111 6.94 -4.07 16.44
N ARG A 112 7.80 -4.75 15.70
CA ARG A 112 8.33 -4.24 14.43
C ARG A 112 7.58 -4.72 13.20
N LEU A 113 6.97 -5.91 13.21
CA LEU A 113 6.23 -6.40 12.05
C LEU A 113 4.98 -5.55 11.72
N PRO A 114 4.21 -5.03 12.68
CA PRO A 114 3.14 -4.07 12.38
C PRO A 114 3.66 -2.79 11.70
N VAL A 115 4.80 -2.27 12.12
CA VAL A 115 5.44 -1.09 11.52
C VAL A 115 5.89 -1.39 10.08
N ALA A 116 6.54 -2.54 9.87
CA ALA A 116 6.96 -3.00 8.55
C ALA A 116 5.77 -3.18 7.59
N LEU A 117 4.69 -3.80 8.09
CA LEU A 117 3.44 -3.98 7.35
C LEU A 117 2.85 -2.64 6.94
N HIS A 118 2.79 -1.68 7.86
CA HIS A 118 2.27 -0.34 7.58
C HIS A 118 3.09 0.37 6.51
N LYS A 119 4.42 0.28 6.56
CA LYS A 119 5.32 0.81 5.53
C LYS A 119 5.10 0.15 4.18
N ALA A 120 4.90 -1.18 4.15
CA ALA A 120 4.60 -1.92 2.93
C ALA A 120 3.25 -1.51 2.32
N LEU A 121 2.21 -1.37 3.15
CA LEU A 121 0.89 -0.88 2.72
C LEU A 121 0.97 0.55 2.14
N GLY A 122 1.75 1.43 2.78
CA GLY A 122 2.02 2.77 2.27
C GLY A 122 2.68 2.74 0.89
N ALA A 123 3.69 1.88 0.68
CA ALA A 123 4.38 1.72 -0.59
C ALA A 123 3.46 1.14 -1.69
N LEU A 124 2.63 0.14 -1.37
CA LEU A 124 1.62 -0.39 -2.31
C LEU A 124 0.62 0.68 -2.73
N SER A 125 0.25 1.52 -1.80
CA SER A 125 -0.66 2.64 -2.04
C SER A 125 -0.10 3.67 -3.03
N THR A 126 1.23 3.88 -3.06
CA THR A 126 1.88 4.81 -4.01
C THR A 126 1.92 4.25 -5.44
N GLU A 127 1.87 2.94 -5.61
CA GLU A 127 1.92 2.30 -6.93
C GLU A 127 0.55 1.96 -7.54
N LYS A 128 -0.55 2.24 -6.84
CA LYS A 128 -1.88 2.10 -7.46
C LYS A 128 -1.96 2.93 -8.74
N THR A 129 -2.49 2.33 -9.78
CA THR A 129 -2.64 2.97 -11.08
C THR A 129 -4.08 2.90 -11.56
N LEU A 130 -4.52 3.95 -12.25
CA LEU A 130 -5.73 3.91 -13.04
C LEU A 130 -5.40 3.51 -14.48
N THR A 131 -6.18 2.61 -15.06
CA THR A 131 -6.05 2.23 -16.46
C THR A 131 -7.11 2.92 -17.29
N LEU A 132 -6.70 3.93 -18.03
CA LEU A 132 -7.54 4.74 -18.90
C LEU A 132 -7.67 4.09 -20.28
N ARG A 133 -8.91 3.91 -20.75
CA ARG A 133 -9.19 3.47 -22.12
C ARG A 133 -9.38 4.69 -23.01
N ARG A 134 -8.58 4.80 -24.07
CA ARG A 134 -8.64 5.90 -25.04
C ARG A 134 -8.60 5.34 -26.47
N GLY A 135 -9.72 5.40 -27.19
CA GLY A 135 -9.75 5.09 -28.61
C GLY A 135 -9.15 3.74 -29.03
N GLY A 136 -9.30 2.70 -28.20
CA GLY A 136 -8.73 1.35 -28.47
C GLY A 136 -7.34 1.11 -27.86
N SER A 137 -6.70 2.11 -27.27
CA SER A 137 -5.47 1.98 -26.49
C SER A 137 -5.74 2.08 -24.98
N TYR A 138 -4.79 1.59 -24.19
CA TYR A 138 -4.83 1.68 -22.73
C TYR A 138 -3.61 2.47 -22.24
N GLN A 139 -3.85 3.41 -21.32
CA GLN A 139 -2.81 4.19 -20.68
C GLN A 139 -2.90 4.02 -19.16
N ARG A 140 -1.79 3.68 -18.52
CA ARG A 140 -1.71 3.62 -17.04
C ARG A 140 -1.28 4.97 -16.49
N VAL A 141 -1.92 5.38 -15.40
CA VAL A 141 -1.66 6.65 -14.69
C VAL A 141 -1.48 6.33 -13.22
N GLY A 142 -0.37 6.71 -12.63
CA GLY A 142 -0.11 6.54 -11.20
C GLY A 142 -1.10 7.32 -10.35
N LEU A 143 -1.61 6.70 -9.30
CA LEU A 143 -2.59 7.34 -8.42
C LEU A 143 -2.00 8.53 -7.66
N ASP A 144 -0.70 8.52 -7.45
CA ASP A 144 0.08 9.61 -6.82
C ASP A 144 0.06 10.90 -7.63
N THR A 145 -0.04 10.79 -8.97
CA THR A 145 -0.14 11.96 -9.87
C THR A 145 -1.57 12.45 -10.06
N VAL A 146 -2.60 11.62 -9.74
CA VAL A 146 -4.00 12.00 -9.94
C VAL A 146 -4.49 12.90 -8.82
N LEU A 147 -5.00 14.07 -9.17
CA LEU A 147 -5.57 15.05 -8.24
C LEU A 147 -7.08 14.81 -8.03
N TYR A 148 -7.84 14.76 -9.11
CA TYR A 148 -9.28 14.48 -9.06
C TYR A 148 -9.80 13.99 -10.41
N LEU A 149 -10.98 13.39 -10.39
CA LEU A 149 -11.73 12.99 -11.58
C LEU A 149 -12.94 13.91 -11.75
N GLU A 150 -13.17 14.33 -12.98
CA GLU A 150 -14.32 15.14 -13.35
C GLU A 150 -15.19 14.41 -14.38
N ARG A 151 -16.48 14.25 -14.10
CA ARG A 151 -17.44 13.78 -15.08
C ARG A 151 -17.96 14.92 -15.90
N SER A 152 -17.63 14.96 -17.19
CA SER A 152 -18.11 15.96 -18.15
C SER A 152 -18.84 15.25 -19.29
N LEU A 153 -20.16 15.43 -19.37
CA LEU A 153 -21.02 14.78 -20.37
C LEU A 153 -20.82 13.26 -20.41
N HIS A 154 -20.23 12.73 -21.48
CA HIS A 154 -19.98 11.30 -21.70
C HIS A 154 -18.54 10.88 -21.42
N LYS A 155 -17.70 11.80 -20.95
CA LYS A 155 -16.26 11.55 -20.68
C LYS A 155 -15.94 11.74 -19.21
N THR A 156 -14.88 11.09 -18.76
CA THR A 156 -14.19 11.39 -17.51
C THR A 156 -12.89 12.08 -17.85
N ILE A 157 -12.67 13.25 -17.25
CA ILE A 157 -11.42 13.98 -17.30
C ILE A 157 -10.66 13.61 -16.02
N VAL A 158 -9.45 13.10 -16.17
CA VAL A 158 -8.53 12.78 -15.09
C VAL A 158 -7.55 13.94 -14.98
N HIS A 159 -7.67 14.73 -13.92
CA HIS A 159 -6.77 15.83 -13.63
C HIS A 159 -5.57 15.30 -12.85
N THR A 160 -4.37 15.53 -13.38
CA THR A 160 -3.10 15.07 -12.80
C THR A 160 -2.15 16.24 -12.58
N THR A 161 -1.07 16.01 -11.85
CA THR A 161 0.02 16.99 -11.67
C THR A 161 0.66 17.41 -12.99
N ASP A 162 0.61 16.55 -14.02
CA ASP A 162 1.27 16.76 -15.30
C ASP A 162 0.30 17.27 -16.40
N GLY A 163 -0.98 17.46 -16.06
CA GLY A 163 -2.02 17.91 -16.99
C GLY A 163 -3.30 17.09 -16.91
N THR A 164 -4.05 17.02 -18.01
CA THR A 164 -5.34 16.36 -18.06
C THR A 164 -5.37 15.22 -19.08
N LEU A 165 -6.04 14.13 -18.71
CA LEU A 165 -6.27 12.98 -19.59
C LEU A 165 -7.77 12.72 -19.70
N GLU A 166 -8.23 12.21 -20.84
CA GLU A 166 -9.64 11.91 -21.06
C GLU A 166 -9.87 10.41 -21.27
N THR A 167 -10.99 9.89 -20.74
CA THR A 167 -11.47 8.53 -21.00
C THR A 167 -12.98 8.51 -21.16
N THR A 168 -13.51 7.52 -21.87
CA THR A 168 -14.95 7.27 -21.98
C THR A 168 -15.52 6.44 -20.83
N GLN A 169 -14.66 5.87 -19.97
CA GLN A 169 -15.06 5.14 -18.77
C GLN A 169 -15.74 6.10 -17.77
N SER A 170 -16.71 5.62 -17.01
CA SER A 170 -17.26 6.41 -15.90
C SER A 170 -16.23 6.52 -14.77
N PRO A 171 -16.25 7.57 -13.93
CA PRO A 171 -15.35 7.67 -12.78
C PRO A 171 -15.46 6.44 -11.87
N GLN A 172 -16.66 5.94 -11.64
CA GLN A 172 -16.88 4.76 -10.81
C GLN A 172 -16.23 3.51 -11.41
N ALA A 173 -16.49 3.20 -12.69
CA ALA A 173 -15.87 2.06 -13.37
C ALA A 173 -14.34 2.16 -13.42
N LEU A 174 -13.80 3.39 -13.53
CA LEU A 174 -12.37 3.64 -13.52
C LEU A 174 -11.76 3.33 -12.16
N LEU A 175 -12.39 3.75 -11.07
CA LEU A 175 -11.94 3.49 -9.70
C LEU A 175 -12.08 2.02 -9.34
N GLU A 176 -13.20 1.38 -9.67
CA GLU A 176 -13.41 -0.07 -9.45
C GLU A 176 -12.34 -0.91 -10.14
N SER A 177 -12.03 -0.61 -11.42
CA SER A 177 -11.00 -1.33 -12.18
C SER A 177 -9.58 -1.14 -11.65
N GLY A 178 -9.32 -0.01 -10.98
CA GLY A 178 -8.04 0.32 -10.34
C GLY A 178 -7.99 -0.04 -8.85
N HIS A 179 -9.06 -0.62 -8.29
CA HIS A 179 -9.20 -0.88 -6.84
C HIS A 179 -8.90 0.38 -5.99
N ALA A 180 -9.38 1.53 -6.48
CA ALA A 180 -9.04 2.85 -5.95
C ALA A 180 -10.24 3.58 -5.32
N GLU A 181 -11.37 2.91 -5.07
CA GLU A 181 -12.59 3.54 -4.54
C GLU A 181 -12.35 4.18 -3.17
N ALA A 182 -11.56 3.51 -2.33
CA ALA A 182 -11.22 4.01 -0.99
C ALA A 182 -10.25 5.21 -1.01
N ASP A 183 -9.55 5.42 -2.13
CA ASP A 183 -8.60 6.52 -2.28
C ASP A 183 -9.26 7.83 -2.75
N PHE A 184 -10.56 7.78 -3.09
CA PHE A 184 -11.28 8.97 -3.59
C PHE A 184 -12.51 9.30 -2.74
N ILE A 185 -12.72 10.60 -2.56
CA ILE A 185 -13.93 11.15 -1.95
C ILE A 185 -14.82 11.71 -3.05
N ARG A 186 -16.03 11.17 -3.21
CA ARG A 186 -17.04 11.78 -4.05
C ARG A 186 -17.64 12.98 -3.33
N CYS A 187 -17.36 14.18 -3.83
CA CYS A 187 -17.81 15.44 -3.22
C CYS A 187 -18.87 16.21 -4.03
N HIS A 188 -19.11 15.76 -5.27
CA HIS A 188 -20.09 16.34 -6.19
C HIS A 188 -20.67 15.27 -7.11
N GLN A 189 -21.79 15.54 -7.79
CA GLN A 189 -22.29 14.64 -8.84
C GLN A 189 -21.25 14.38 -9.93
N SER A 190 -20.36 15.35 -10.19
CA SER A 190 -19.33 15.31 -11.23
C SER A 190 -17.91 15.19 -10.71
N TYR A 191 -17.63 15.23 -9.39
CA TYR A 191 -16.26 15.27 -8.88
C TYR A 191 -15.97 14.16 -7.87
N TRP A 192 -14.82 13.49 -8.07
CA TRP A 192 -14.19 12.53 -7.16
C TRP A 192 -12.77 13.01 -6.90
N VAL A 193 -12.46 13.36 -5.66
CA VAL A 193 -11.16 13.93 -5.27
C VAL A 193 -10.29 12.88 -4.64
N ASN A 194 -9.04 12.80 -5.08
CA ASN A 194 -8.06 11.91 -4.48
C ASN A 194 -7.74 12.36 -3.05
N CYS A 195 -7.90 11.47 -2.10
CA CYS A 195 -7.61 11.71 -0.68
C CYS A 195 -6.20 12.23 -0.42
N ARG A 196 -5.22 11.77 -1.21
CA ARG A 196 -3.82 12.17 -1.08
C ARG A 196 -3.57 13.60 -1.54
N ALA A 197 -4.32 14.06 -2.53
CA ALA A 197 -4.18 15.41 -3.07
C ALA A 197 -4.83 16.47 -2.17
N ILE A 198 -5.70 16.08 -1.20
CA ILE A 198 -6.38 17.03 -0.32
C ILE A 198 -5.39 17.54 0.73
N VAL A 199 -5.11 18.83 0.74
CA VAL A 199 -4.31 19.51 1.77
C VAL A 199 -5.16 20.23 2.80
N GLY A 200 -6.44 20.52 2.49
CA GLY A 200 -7.36 21.17 3.41
C GLY A 200 -8.80 21.20 2.91
N MET A 201 -9.69 21.63 3.79
CA MET A 201 -11.09 21.88 3.47
C MET A 201 -11.50 23.24 4.03
N GLU A 202 -11.93 24.14 3.15
CA GLU A 202 -12.41 25.47 3.51
C GLU A 202 -13.89 25.59 3.12
N HIS A 203 -14.74 25.82 4.13
CA HIS A 203 -16.20 25.90 3.94
C HIS A 203 -16.74 24.65 3.22
N GLU A 204 -17.10 24.76 1.98
CA GLU A 204 -17.68 23.71 1.12
C GLU A 204 -16.78 23.42 -0.08
N THR A 205 -15.46 23.43 0.13
CA THR A 205 -14.47 23.28 -0.94
C THR A 205 -13.27 22.50 -0.43
N PHE A 206 -12.84 21.51 -1.18
CA PHE A 206 -11.53 20.87 -0.97
C PHE A 206 -10.44 21.71 -1.62
N CYS A 207 -9.36 21.96 -0.86
CA CYS A 207 -8.14 22.58 -1.36
C CYS A 207 -7.13 21.47 -1.67
N LEU A 208 -6.60 21.45 -2.90
CA LEU A 208 -5.66 20.42 -3.35
C LEU A 208 -4.21 20.92 -3.32
N SER A 209 -3.27 19.99 -3.38
CA SER A 209 -1.82 20.26 -3.29
C SER A 209 -1.28 21.17 -4.40
N ASP A 210 -1.95 21.22 -5.56
CA ASP A 210 -1.61 22.11 -6.68
C ASP A 210 -2.29 23.49 -6.59
N GLY A 211 -3.05 23.74 -5.51
CA GLY A 211 -3.85 24.97 -5.33
C GLY A 211 -5.24 24.92 -5.94
N THR A 212 -5.61 23.85 -6.65
CA THR A 212 -6.96 23.70 -7.20
C THR A 212 -8.00 23.60 -6.08
N ARG A 213 -9.18 24.21 -6.32
CA ARG A 213 -10.30 24.24 -5.38
C ARG A 213 -11.49 23.50 -5.98
N VAL A 214 -11.87 22.36 -5.37
CA VAL A 214 -12.97 21.52 -5.84
C VAL A 214 -14.20 21.70 -4.94
N PRO A 215 -15.37 22.17 -5.47
CA PRO A 215 -16.55 22.45 -4.67
C PRO A 215 -17.23 21.16 -4.17
N ILE A 216 -17.77 21.22 -2.96
CA ILE A 216 -18.56 20.17 -2.35
C ILE A 216 -20.04 20.54 -2.46
N SER A 217 -20.84 19.75 -3.17
CA SER A 217 -22.27 20.04 -3.31
C SER A 217 -23.04 19.67 -2.03
N ARG A 218 -24.20 20.29 -1.82
CA ARG A 218 -25.04 20.13 -0.63
C ARG A 218 -25.38 18.66 -0.34
N SER A 219 -25.70 17.89 -1.38
CA SER A 219 -26.05 16.47 -1.25
C SER A 219 -24.89 15.56 -0.82
N TYR A 220 -23.65 15.97 -1.05
CA TYR A 220 -22.46 15.19 -0.70
C TYR A 220 -21.74 15.71 0.55
N ARG A 221 -22.15 16.87 1.11
CA ARG A 221 -21.46 17.57 2.20
C ARG A 221 -21.21 16.68 3.42
N LYS A 222 -22.23 15.96 3.89
CA LYS A 222 -22.10 15.10 5.08
C LYS A 222 -21.04 14.03 4.85
N ASN A 223 -21.17 13.27 3.78
CA ASN A 223 -20.27 12.17 3.46
C ASN A 223 -18.83 12.65 3.19
N ALA A 224 -18.68 13.79 2.48
CA ALA A 224 -17.37 14.37 2.19
C ALA A 224 -16.66 14.84 3.46
N ARG A 225 -17.37 15.46 4.40
CA ARG A 225 -16.82 15.87 5.70
C ARG A 225 -16.41 14.67 6.55
N GLU A 226 -17.27 13.67 6.68
CA GLU A 226 -16.98 12.46 7.45
C GLU A 226 -15.76 11.72 6.88
N ALA A 227 -15.66 11.60 5.56
CA ALA A 227 -14.52 11.00 4.89
C ALA A 227 -13.22 11.81 5.11
N PHE A 228 -13.30 13.14 5.04
CA PHE A 228 -12.17 14.02 5.28
C PHE A 228 -11.67 13.94 6.73
N PHE A 229 -12.55 13.93 7.73
CA PHE A 229 -12.15 13.78 9.12
C PHE A 229 -11.54 12.40 9.43
N ARG A 230 -12.06 11.33 8.82
CA ARG A 230 -11.41 10.01 8.90
C ARG A 230 -10.00 10.02 8.32
N LEU A 231 -9.82 10.70 7.19
CA LEU A 231 -8.50 10.88 6.57
C LEU A 231 -7.53 11.62 7.51
N LEU A 232 -7.97 12.69 8.17
CA LEU A 232 -7.14 13.43 9.12
C LEU A 232 -6.78 12.60 10.36
N ALA A 233 -7.74 11.86 10.92
CA ALA A 233 -7.51 10.99 12.07
C ALA A 233 -6.49 9.88 11.72
N GLY A 234 -6.58 9.30 10.53
CA GLY A 234 -5.58 8.34 10.04
C GLY A 234 -4.20 8.95 9.87
N ARG A 235 -4.10 10.19 9.37
CA ARG A 235 -2.82 10.90 9.21
C ARG A 235 -2.19 11.30 10.56
N SER A 236 -2.98 11.72 11.54
CA SER A 236 -2.49 12.06 12.89
C SER A 236 -1.92 10.83 13.59
N ALA A 237 -2.62 9.70 13.56
CA ALA A 237 -2.13 8.44 14.12
C ALA A 237 -0.83 7.95 13.44
N GLN A 238 -0.65 8.26 12.15
CA GLN A 238 0.58 7.95 11.42
C GLN A 238 1.75 8.85 11.83
N MET A 239 1.48 10.13 12.07
CA MET A 239 2.49 11.12 12.48
C MET A 239 2.97 10.88 13.91
N ASP A 240 2.06 10.53 14.83
CA ASP A 240 2.39 10.19 16.21
C ASP A 240 3.23 8.91 16.30
N ALA A 241 2.89 7.88 15.52
CA ALA A 241 3.66 6.65 15.44
C ALA A 241 5.07 6.86 14.82
N GLN A 242 5.25 7.84 13.95
CA GLN A 242 6.52 8.18 13.34
C GLN A 242 7.42 8.99 14.29
N LEU A 243 6.85 9.91 15.06
CA LEU A 243 7.55 10.69 16.10
C LEU A 243 8.03 9.80 17.27
N ASP A 244 7.20 8.85 17.70
CA ASP A 244 7.59 7.88 18.73
C ASP A 244 8.69 6.93 18.24
N GLY A 245 8.71 6.59 16.96
CA GLY A 245 9.75 5.77 16.33
C GLY A 245 11.10 6.51 16.24
N ASP A 246 11.09 7.79 15.89
CA ASP A 246 12.31 8.62 15.76
C ASP A 246 12.91 8.96 17.15
N LEU A 247 12.08 9.23 18.16
CA LEU A 247 12.53 9.47 19.54
C LEU A 247 13.14 8.21 20.18
N ALA A 248 12.62 7.03 19.85
CA ALA A 248 13.20 5.77 20.33
C ALA A 248 14.56 5.45 19.65
N ALA A 249 14.77 5.91 18.42
CA ALA A 249 16.03 5.73 17.70
C ALA A 249 17.13 6.69 18.20
N GLU A 250 16.79 7.93 18.56
CA GLU A 250 17.75 8.91 19.12
C GLU A 250 18.16 8.59 20.57
N GLY A 251 17.24 8.01 21.37
CA GLY A 251 17.53 7.60 22.75
C GLY A 251 18.51 6.44 22.88
N ALA A 252 18.65 5.62 21.84
CA ALA A 252 19.57 4.47 21.83
C ALA A 252 21.03 4.83 21.48
N CYS A 253 21.29 6.04 20.94
CA CYS A 253 22.66 6.49 20.59
C CYS A 253 23.38 7.28 21.67
N ASN A 254 22.73 7.67 22.78
CA ASN A 254 23.34 8.53 23.83
C ASN A 254 23.62 7.80 25.15
N GLY A 255 23.79 6.47 25.12
CA GLY A 255 24.13 5.66 26.28
C GLY A 255 25.42 4.83 26.06
N VAL A 256 26.59 5.51 26.04
CA VAL A 256 27.91 4.89 26.29
C VAL A 256 28.65 5.75 27.26
#